data_0f2759f13d379b74e9943e74c4090fe2
#
_entry.id   0f2759f13d379b74e9943e74c4090fe2
#
_cell.length_a   1.000
_cell.length_b   1.000
_cell.length_c   1.000
_cell.angle_alpha   90.00
_cell.angle_beta   90.00
_cell.angle_gamma   90.00
#
_symmetry.space_group_name_H-M   'P 1'
#
loop_
_entity.id
_entity.type
_entity.pdbx_description
1 polymer ?
#
loop_
_entity_poly.entity_id
_entity_poly.type
_entity_poly.pdbx_seq_one_letter_code
_entity_poly.pdbx_strand_id
1 'polypeptide(L)'
;MNSSLPLRSPFKVSSLRKVITVITFACLTIGGMLAAERPPNIVFFFADDQTTSTLGCYGHPFVQTPHIDALAARGTRFSQAMVSHSICWVSRTTILSGLTGRSYGTPGQRDLARAEAVEELYPDLLRKVGYRTGFFGKWHAKMPKGFQAKDHFDVYRPVGRNPFYKKQPDGTLRHETDLIVDHAIAFLGEQAADQPFAINLWFNACHAEDGDRRPGIGQFPWP
;
A
#
# COMPACT_ATOMS: atom_id res chain seq x y z
N MET A 1 40.89 26.02 76.94
CA MET A 1 40.64 24.84 76.15
C MET A 1 39.97 25.24 74.82
N ASN A 2 40.78 25.47 73.78
CA ASN A 2 40.30 25.85 72.43
C ASN A 2 40.38 24.66 71.57
N SER A 3 39.23 24.17 71.14
CA SER A 3 39.12 23.08 70.09
C SER A 3 38.69 23.71 68.80
N SER A 4 39.62 23.92 67.88
CA SER A 4 39.40 24.34 66.51
C SER A 4 39.03 23.11 65.65
N LEU A 5 37.84 23.10 65.06
CA LEU A 5 37.40 22.11 64.07
C LEU A 5 38.08 22.41 62.70
N PRO A 6 38.52 21.38 61.95
CA PRO A 6 39.14 21.57 60.65
C PRO A 6 38.08 21.89 59.57
N LEU A 7 38.36 22.91 58.80
CA LEU A 7 37.59 23.31 57.60
C LEU A 7 37.71 22.22 56.50
N ARG A 8 36.59 21.73 56.05
CA ARG A 8 36.51 20.83 54.89
C ARG A 8 37.02 21.52 53.62
N SER A 9 37.87 20.86 52.88
CA SER A 9 38.43 21.32 51.62
C SER A 9 37.36 21.52 50.56
N PRO A 10 37.48 22.57 49.69
CA PRO A 10 36.49 22.83 48.63
C PRO A 10 36.55 21.74 47.58
N PHE A 11 35.41 21.19 47.24
CA PHE A 11 35.22 20.23 46.13
C PHE A 11 35.85 20.86 44.87
N LYS A 12 36.78 20.11 44.21
CA LYS A 12 37.47 20.59 43.01
C LYS A 12 36.49 20.66 41.84
N VAL A 13 36.09 21.87 41.46
CA VAL A 13 35.19 22.20 40.34
C VAL A 13 35.64 21.54 39.00
N SER A 14 36.94 21.22 38.90
CA SER A 14 37.52 20.53 37.72
C SER A 14 36.99 19.10 37.50
N SER A 15 36.62 18.39 38.55
CA SER A 15 36.09 17.03 38.50
C SER A 15 34.62 17.02 37.97
N LEU A 16 33.83 18.02 38.40
CA LEU A 16 32.44 18.16 37.99
C LEU A 16 32.33 18.49 36.49
N ARG A 17 33.22 19.35 35.95
CA ARG A 17 33.26 19.67 34.51
C ARG A 17 33.60 18.45 33.68
N LYS A 18 34.53 17.58 34.09
CA LYS A 18 34.89 16.36 33.38
C LYS A 18 33.73 15.36 33.37
N VAL A 19 33.00 15.20 34.45
CA VAL A 19 31.84 14.32 34.55
C VAL A 19 30.71 14.81 33.64
N ILE A 20 30.41 16.12 33.64
CA ILE A 20 29.38 16.71 32.77
C ILE A 20 29.75 16.51 31.30
N THR A 21 31.02 16.77 30.91
CA THR A 21 31.47 16.57 29.52
C THR A 21 31.34 15.13 29.07
N VAL A 22 31.66 14.12 29.91
CA VAL A 22 31.52 12.70 29.59
C VAL A 22 30.05 12.31 29.45
N ILE A 23 29.17 12.82 30.34
CA ILE A 23 27.72 12.52 30.26
C ILE A 23 27.13 13.16 29.01
N THR A 24 27.49 14.40 28.66
CA THR A 24 26.98 15.07 27.45
C THR A 24 27.47 14.37 26.19
N PHE A 25 28.72 13.90 26.14
CA PHE A 25 29.24 13.13 24.99
C PHE A 25 28.61 11.73 24.90
N ALA A 26 28.36 11.06 26.01
CA ALA A 26 27.66 9.78 26.05
C ALA A 26 26.18 9.91 25.62
N CYS A 27 25.48 10.98 26.03
CA CYS A 27 24.12 11.25 25.59
C CYS A 27 24.03 11.57 24.08
N LEU A 28 25.03 12.28 23.54
CA LEU A 28 25.12 12.57 22.09
C LEU A 28 25.40 11.31 21.26
N THR A 29 26.20 10.37 21.78
CA THR A 29 26.49 9.11 21.08
C THR A 29 25.34 8.09 21.17
N ILE A 30 24.59 8.06 22.27
CA ILE A 30 23.41 7.20 22.43
C ILE A 30 22.21 7.74 21.59
N GLY A 31 22.07 9.05 21.45
CA GLY A 31 21.06 9.67 20.58
C GLY A 31 21.26 9.38 19.09
N GLY A 32 22.49 9.07 18.66
CA GLY A 32 22.79 8.73 17.26
C GLY A 32 22.57 7.26 16.90
N MET A 33 22.30 6.36 17.85
CA MET A 33 22.14 4.92 17.61
C MET A 33 20.69 4.44 17.45
N LEU A 34 19.73 5.30 17.64
CA LEU A 34 18.36 5.03 17.18
C LEU A 34 18.25 5.52 15.73
N ALA A 35 18.91 4.83 14.81
CA ALA A 35 18.54 4.96 13.41
C ALA A 35 17.04 4.63 13.33
N ALA A 36 16.21 5.63 13.09
CA ALA A 36 14.81 5.42 12.88
C ALA A 36 14.69 4.36 11.76
N GLU A 37 14.13 3.20 12.09
CA GLU A 37 13.90 2.17 11.08
C GLU A 37 13.13 2.82 9.94
N ARG A 38 13.67 2.67 8.72
CA ARG A 38 13.01 3.25 7.54
C ARG A 38 11.61 2.66 7.45
N PRO A 39 10.59 3.48 7.21
CA PRO A 39 9.26 2.96 6.98
C PRO A 39 9.28 1.92 5.86
N PRO A 40 8.58 0.78 6.01
CA PRO A 40 8.60 -0.27 5.00
C PRO A 40 7.92 0.20 3.70
N ASN A 41 8.42 -0.25 2.56
CA ASN A 41 7.71 -0.09 1.30
C ASN A 41 6.45 -0.96 1.30
N ILE A 42 5.38 -0.45 0.69
CA ILE A 42 4.08 -1.13 0.62
C ILE A 42 3.78 -1.45 -0.85
N VAL A 43 3.54 -2.73 -1.14
CA VAL A 43 3.06 -3.19 -2.44
C VAL A 43 1.76 -3.93 -2.23
N PHE A 44 0.66 -3.36 -2.72
CA PHE A 44 -0.66 -3.92 -2.57
C PHE A 44 -1.14 -4.53 -3.88
N PHE A 45 -1.08 -5.86 -3.99
CA PHE A 45 -1.69 -6.62 -5.08
C PHE A 45 -3.16 -6.89 -4.77
N PHE A 46 -4.05 -6.51 -5.67
CA PHE A 46 -5.48 -6.72 -5.50
C PHE A 46 -6.09 -7.35 -6.76
N ALA A 47 -6.38 -8.64 -6.69
CA ALA A 47 -7.06 -9.39 -7.74
C ALA A 47 -8.58 -9.18 -7.67
N ASP A 48 -9.27 -9.34 -8.80
CA ASP A 48 -10.72 -9.23 -8.91
C ASP A 48 -11.33 -10.63 -9.04
N ASP A 49 -12.32 -10.94 -8.21
CA ASP A 49 -13.02 -12.24 -8.15
C ASP A 49 -12.12 -13.45 -7.85
N GLN A 50 -10.94 -13.25 -7.29
CA GLN A 50 -10.06 -14.35 -6.91
C GLN A 50 -10.50 -14.99 -5.60
N THR A 51 -10.72 -16.30 -5.63
CA THR A 51 -11.02 -17.09 -4.43
C THR A 51 -9.77 -17.78 -3.89
N THR A 52 -9.79 -18.13 -2.61
CA THR A 52 -8.71 -18.90 -1.98
C THR A 52 -8.49 -20.26 -2.66
N SER A 53 -9.55 -20.88 -3.15
CA SER A 53 -9.48 -22.16 -3.86
C SER A 53 -8.74 -22.13 -5.19
N THR A 54 -8.32 -20.97 -5.69
CA THR A 54 -7.61 -20.83 -6.97
C THR A 54 -6.11 -20.55 -6.80
N LEU A 55 -5.56 -20.79 -5.61
CA LEU A 55 -4.15 -20.56 -5.29
C LEU A 55 -3.48 -21.84 -4.76
N GLY A 56 -2.25 -22.12 -5.20
CA GLY A 56 -1.47 -23.28 -4.77
C GLY A 56 -1.25 -23.29 -3.25
N CYS A 57 -0.87 -22.16 -2.65
CA CYS A 57 -0.66 -22.05 -1.20
C CYS A 57 -1.91 -22.30 -0.35
N TYR A 58 -3.10 -22.33 -0.94
CA TYR A 58 -4.34 -22.75 -0.28
C TYR A 58 -4.78 -24.18 -0.66
N GLY A 59 -3.91 -24.92 -1.35
CA GLY A 59 -4.11 -26.35 -1.63
C GLY A 59 -4.87 -26.67 -2.92
N HIS A 60 -4.89 -25.75 -3.90
CA HIS A 60 -5.49 -26.07 -5.20
C HIS A 60 -4.69 -27.18 -5.88
N PRO A 61 -5.35 -28.28 -6.36
CA PRO A 61 -4.65 -29.48 -6.83
C PRO A 61 -3.95 -29.30 -8.20
N PHE A 62 -4.38 -28.36 -9.02
CA PHE A 62 -3.89 -28.20 -10.40
C PHE A 62 -3.30 -26.82 -10.69
N VAL A 63 -3.79 -25.75 -10.04
CA VAL A 63 -3.29 -24.40 -10.27
C VAL A 63 -1.93 -24.24 -9.60
N GLN A 64 -0.96 -23.80 -10.38
CA GLN A 64 0.39 -23.52 -9.92
C GLN A 64 0.58 -22.01 -9.80
N THR A 65 0.87 -21.52 -8.59
CA THR A 65 1.11 -20.12 -8.31
C THR A 65 2.46 -19.91 -7.58
N PRO A 66 3.59 -20.32 -8.23
CA PRO A 66 4.87 -20.48 -7.53
C PRO A 66 5.37 -19.20 -6.87
N HIS A 67 5.14 -18.05 -7.47
CA HIS A 67 5.57 -16.77 -6.90
C HIS A 67 4.70 -16.33 -5.71
N ILE A 68 3.39 -16.56 -5.77
CA ILE A 68 2.48 -16.30 -4.65
C ILE A 68 2.74 -17.30 -3.53
N ASP A 69 2.96 -18.57 -3.87
CA ASP A 69 3.26 -19.63 -2.90
C ASP A 69 4.59 -19.36 -2.16
N ALA A 70 5.61 -18.87 -2.89
CA ALA A 70 6.88 -18.45 -2.29
C ALA A 70 6.71 -17.23 -1.37
N LEU A 71 5.81 -16.31 -1.69
CA LEU A 71 5.48 -15.18 -0.82
C LEU A 71 4.78 -15.66 0.44
N ALA A 72 3.80 -16.56 0.31
CA ALA A 72 3.08 -17.16 1.43
C ALA A 72 4.01 -17.96 2.37
N ALA A 73 5.01 -18.65 1.81
CA ALA A 73 5.99 -19.41 2.60
C ALA A 73 6.92 -18.54 3.44
N ARG A 74 7.14 -17.28 3.04
CA ARG A 74 8.02 -16.32 3.74
C ARG A 74 7.27 -15.28 4.55
N GLY A 75 5.96 -15.22 4.40
CA GLY A 75 5.11 -14.23 5.04
C GLY A 75 4.01 -14.86 5.89
N THR A 76 2.96 -14.09 6.12
CA THR A 76 1.77 -14.54 6.85
C THR A 76 0.63 -14.82 5.88
N ARG A 77 0.10 -16.03 5.93
CA ARG A 77 -1.08 -16.46 5.16
C ARG A 77 -2.31 -16.42 6.05
N PHE A 78 -3.30 -15.62 5.65
CA PHE A 78 -4.57 -15.52 6.37
C PHE A 78 -5.55 -16.58 5.83
N SER A 79 -5.90 -17.57 6.63
CA SER A 79 -6.82 -18.64 6.25
C SER A 79 -8.29 -18.23 6.27
N GLN A 80 -8.63 -17.14 6.96
CA GLN A 80 -10.00 -16.65 7.14
C GLN A 80 -10.09 -15.13 6.89
N ALA A 81 -9.47 -14.66 5.81
CA ALA A 81 -9.65 -13.28 5.39
C ALA A 81 -11.03 -13.09 4.74
N MET A 82 -11.75 -12.05 5.13
CA MET A 82 -13.07 -11.73 4.60
C MET A 82 -13.13 -10.30 4.12
N VAL A 83 -13.85 -10.07 3.03
CA VAL A 83 -14.20 -8.73 2.57
C VAL A 83 -15.53 -8.32 3.21
N SER A 84 -15.67 -7.05 3.58
CA SER A 84 -16.91 -6.54 4.18
C SER A 84 -18.09 -6.58 3.20
N HIS A 85 -17.81 -6.56 1.90
CA HIS A 85 -18.82 -6.59 0.84
C HIS A 85 -18.19 -7.10 -0.46
N SER A 86 -18.63 -8.24 -0.97
CA SER A 86 -18.07 -8.91 -2.16
C SER A 86 -18.62 -8.33 -3.48
N ILE A 87 -18.61 -7.00 -3.60
CA ILE A 87 -18.90 -6.28 -4.85
C ILE A 87 -17.69 -5.40 -5.17
N CYS A 88 -17.14 -5.53 -6.37
CA CYS A 88 -15.88 -4.91 -6.78
C CYS A 88 -15.78 -3.40 -6.42
N TRP A 89 -16.76 -2.59 -6.81
CA TRP A 89 -16.70 -1.15 -6.52
C TRP A 89 -16.88 -0.82 -5.03
N VAL A 90 -17.71 -1.58 -4.28
CA VAL A 90 -17.90 -1.38 -2.83
C VAL A 90 -16.63 -1.74 -2.09
N SER A 91 -16.05 -2.90 -2.40
CA SER A 91 -14.81 -3.35 -1.80
C SER A 91 -13.66 -2.35 -2.05
N ARG A 92 -13.52 -1.84 -3.27
CA ARG A 92 -12.51 -0.85 -3.64
C ARG A 92 -12.70 0.48 -2.91
N THR A 93 -13.93 0.98 -2.82
CA THR A 93 -14.23 2.19 -2.04
C THR A 93 -13.96 1.97 -0.55
N THR A 94 -14.31 0.80 0.00
CA THR A 94 -14.02 0.41 1.39
C THR A 94 -12.51 0.41 1.68
N ILE A 95 -11.71 -0.18 0.79
CA ILE A 95 -10.24 -0.20 0.93
C ILE A 95 -9.66 1.22 0.91
N LEU A 96 -10.11 2.04 -0.03
CA LEU A 96 -9.59 3.40 -0.18
C LEU A 96 -9.94 4.31 0.99
N SER A 97 -11.18 4.25 1.48
CA SER A 97 -11.67 5.10 2.55
C SER A 97 -11.41 4.57 3.97
N GLY A 98 -11.10 3.28 4.10
CA GLY A 98 -11.05 2.61 5.42
C GLY A 98 -12.42 2.43 6.09
N LEU A 99 -13.51 2.75 5.38
CA LEU A 99 -14.87 2.73 5.91
C LEU A 99 -15.69 1.60 5.28
N THR A 100 -16.62 1.01 6.03
CA THR A 100 -17.57 0.05 5.47
C THR A 100 -18.61 0.73 4.58
N GLY A 101 -19.21 0.01 3.64
CA GLY A 101 -20.23 0.55 2.73
C GLY A 101 -21.36 1.28 3.46
N ARG A 102 -21.78 0.78 4.63
CA ARG A 102 -22.78 1.44 5.48
C ARG A 102 -22.29 2.80 6.01
N SER A 103 -21.03 2.88 6.41
CA SER A 103 -20.45 4.10 6.98
C SER A 103 -20.29 5.21 5.95
N TYR A 104 -19.89 4.89 4.72
CA TYR A 104 -19.77 5.90 3.66
C TYR A 104 -21.08 6.14 2.87
N GLY A 105 -22.21 5.54 3.33
CA GLY A 105 -23.52 5.93 2.87
C GLY A 105 -24.04 5.19 1.65
N THR A 106 -23.62 3.95 1.41
CA THR A 106 -24.20 3.11 0.36
C THR A 106 -25.07 1.99 0.97
N PRO A 107 -26.30 2.30 1.40
CA PRO A 107 -27.25 1.27 1.79
C PRO A 107 -27.73 0.43 0.61
N GLY A 108 -27.65 0.95 -0.61
CA GLY A 108 -27.97 0.27 -1.86
C GLY A 108 -26.77 0.16 -2.81
N GLN A 109 -26.82 -0.82 -3.73
CA GLN A 109 -25.73 -1.09 -4.69
C GLN A 109 -25.50 0.02 -5.74
N ARG A 110 -26.35 1.05 -5.78
CA ARG A 110 -26.31 2.10 -6.79
C ARG A 110 -25.82 3.45 -6.26
N ASP A 111 -25.74 3.61 -4.95
CA ASP A 111 -25.41 4.89 -4.36
C ASP A 111 -23.90 5.14 -4.39
N LEU A 112 -23.52 6.37 -4.66
CA LEU A 112 -22.12 6.82 -4.58
C LEU A 112 -21.73 7.02 -3.11
N ALA A 113 -20.45 6.91 -2.82
CA ALA A 113 -19.92 7.31 -1.51
C ALA A 113 -20.24 8.79 -1.25
N ARG A 114 -20.53 9.12 0.02
CA ARG A 114 -20.69 10.52 0.43
C ARG A 114 -19.34 11.25 0.35
N ALA A 115 -19.39 12.53 0.01
CA ALA A 115 -18.19 13.35 -0.19
C ALA A 115 -17.29 13.34 1.07
N GLU A 116 -17.89 13.49 2.25
CA GLU A 116 -17.18 13.55 3.53
C GLU A 116 -16.46 12.23 3.87
N ALA A 117 -16.97 11.11 3.35
CA ALA A 117 -16.39 9.78 3.59
C ALA A 117 -15.16 9.49 2.71
N VAL A 118 -14.94 10.29 1.68
CA VAL A 118 -13.84 10.11 0.71
C VAL A 118 -12.99 11.37 0.54
N GLU A 119 -13.14 12.33 1.45
CA GLU A 119 -12.36 13.56 1.47
C GLU A 119 -10.86 13.27 1.66
N GLU A 120 -10.56 12.25 2.45
CA GLU A 120 -9.20 11.76 2.66
C GLU A 120 -9.15 10.24 2.53
N LEU A 121 -8.37 9.77 1.58
CA LEU A 121 -8.14 8.35 1.34
C LEU A 121 -6.81 7.89 1.97
N TYR A 122 -6.65 6.56 2.20
CA TYR A 122 -5.41 6.07 2.80
C TYR A 122 -4.13 6.46 2.02
N PRO A 123 -4.12 6.61 0.68
CA PRO A 123 -2.94 7.11 -0.02
C PRO A 123 -2.57 8.55 0.37
N ASP A 124 -3.57 9.39 0.67
CA ASP A 124 -3.32 10.77 1.15
C ASP A 124 -2.64 10.76 2.52
N LEU A 125 -3.08 9.86 3.41
CA LEU A 125 -2.46 9.68 4.72
C LEU A 125 -1.00 9.22 4.61
N LEU A 126 -0.72 8.29 3.68
CA LEU A 126 0.64 7.83 3.42
C LEU A 126 1.52 8.95 2.84
N ARG A 127 0.99 9.78 1.94
CA ARG A 127 1.71 10.95 1.41
C ARG A 127 2.06 11.96 2.50
N LYS A 128 1.17 12.18 3.46
CA LYS A 128 1.42 13.09 4.61
C LYS A 128 2.59 12.64 5.50
N VAL A 129 2.89 11.34 5.51
CA VAL A 129 4.03 10.77 6.25
C VAL A 129 5.22 10.42 5.35
N GLY A 130 5.29 11.01 4.15
CA GLY A 130 6.46 10.97 3.26
C GLY A 130 6.52 9.84 2.25
N TYR A 131 5.48 9.02 2.13
CA TYR A 131 5.44 8.00 1.07
C TYR A 131 5.20 8.63 -0.30
N ARG A 132 5.91 8.11 -1.31
CA ARG A 132 5.51 8.31 -2.71
C ARG A 132 4.49 7.25 -3.09
N THR A 133 3.35 7.66 -3.64
CA THR A 133 2.21 6.77 -3.88
C THR A 133 1.95 6.53 -5.35
N GLY A 134 1.60 5.27 -5.70
CA GLY A 134 1.26 4.88 -7.06
C GLY A 134 -0.01 4.05 -7.14
N PHE A 135 -0.77 4.26 -8.21
CA PHE A 135 -1.94 3.45 -8.54
C PHE A 135 -1.86 2.95 -9.99
N PHE A 136 -2.01 1.64 -10.18
CA PHE A 136 -1.92 0.95 -11.47
C PHE A 136 -3.07 -0.06 -11.60
N GLY A 137 -3.90 0.08 -12.62
CA GLY A 137 -4.93 -0.89 -12.94
C GLY A 137 -6.38 -0.46 -12.79
N LYS A 138 -7.24 -1.38 -12.37
CA LYS A 138 -8.70 -1.20 -12.31
C LYS A 138 -9.10 -0.27 -11.15
N TRP A 139 -9.51 0.95 -11.46
CA TRP A 139 -10.05 1.86 -10.45
C TRP A 139 -11.41 1.38 -9.89
N HIS A 140 -12.43 1.42 -10.69
CA HIS A 140 -13.81 0.95 -10.44
C HIS A 140 -14.40 1.28 -9.04
N ALA A 141 -13.81 2.21 -8.28
CA ALA A 141 -14.43 2.73 -7.07
C ALA A 141 -15.48 3.79 -7.44
N LYS A 142 -16.63 3.78 -6.78
CA LYS A 142 -17.68 4.77 -7.00
C LYS A 142 -17.51 5.92 -6.03
N MET A 143 -17.10 7.05 -6.54
CA MET A 143 -16.81 8.26 -5.80
C MET A 143 -17.86 9.35 -6.06
N PRO A 144 -17.95 10.38 -5.21
CA PRO A 144 -18.86 11.50 -5.41
C PRO A 144 -18.63 12.22 -6.73
N LYS A 145 -19.66 12.95 -7.19
CA LYS A 145 -19.52 13.77 -8.38
C LYS A 145 -18.41 14.82 -8.20
N GLY A 146 -17.52 14.92 -9.18
CA GLY A 146 -16.38 15.86 -9.15
C GLY A 146 -15.11 15.30 -8.54
N PHE A 147 -15.14 14.12 -7.91
CA PHE A 147 -13.96 13.48 -7.38
C PHE A 147 -12.94 13.17 -8.49
N GLN A 148 -11.67 13.46 -8.22
CA GLN A 148 -10.56 13.23 -9.15
C GLN A 148 -9.56 12.24 -8.55
N ALA A 149 -9.64 10.96 -8.91
CA ALA A 149 -8.78 9.92 -8.38
C ALA A 149 -7.27 10.22 -8.53
N LYS A 150 -6.89 10.89 -9.61
CA LYS A 150 -5.49 11.28 -9.89
C LYS A 150 -4.89 12.23 -8.83
N ASP A 151 -5.71 12.98 -8.11
CA ASP A 151 -5.24 13.97 -7.13
C ASP A 151 -4.81 13.31 -5.80
N HIS A 152 -5.18 12.04 -5.61
CA HIS A 152 -4.90 11.24 -4.42
C HIS A 152 -3.65 10.36 -4.54
N PHE A 153 -2.95 10.38 -5.68
CA PHE A 153 -1.73 9.61 -5.92
C PHE A 153 -0.67 10.47 -6.62
N ASP A 154 0.60 10.23 -6.33
CA ASP A 154 1.70 10.90 -7.05
C ASP A 154 1.81 10.38 -8.49
N VAL A 155 1.51 9.09 -8.70
CA VAL A 155 1.40 8.50 -10.03
C VAL A 155 0.09 7.72 -10.15
N TYR A 156 -0.74 8.09 -11.11
CA TYR A 156 -2.04 7.44 -11.36
C TYR A 156 -2.12 6.95 -12.81
N ARG A 157 -2.15 5.64 -13.01
CA ARG A 157 -2.20 4.96 -14.32
C ARG A 157 -3.33 3.92 -14.32
N PRO A 158 -4.59 4.32 -14.48
CA PRO A 158 -5.69 3.38 -14.53
C PRO A 158 -5.64 2.57 -15.83
N VAL A 159 -5.89 1.26 -15.73
CA VAL A 159 -5.98 0.33 -16.85
C VAL A 159 -7.34 -0.35 -16.80
N GLY A 160 -8.17 -0.07 -17.79
CA GLY A 160 -9.49 -0.69 -17.91
C GLY A 160 -9.38 -2.10 -18.50
N ARG A 161 -10.33 -2.99 -18.17
CA ARG A 161 -10.38 -4.37 -18.66
C ARG A 161 -10.44 -4.45 -20.19
N ASN A 162 -11.34 -3.74 -20.80
CA ASN A 162 -11.63 -3.87 -22.22
C ASN A 162 -11.05 -2.74 -23.07
N PRO A 163 -10.44 -3.08 -24.22
CA PRO A 163 -10.10 -4.44 -24.68
C PRO A 163 -8.99 -5.04 -23.80
N PHE A 164 -8.92 -6.38 -23.65
CA PHE A 164 -7.87 -7.04 -22.84
C PHE A 164 -6.47 -6.75 -23.38
N TYR A 165 -6.30 -6.72 -24.69
CA TYR A 165 -5.05 -6.35 -25.32
C TYR A 165 -5.06 -4.88 -25.75
N LYS A 166 -4.13 -4.10 -25.23
CA LYS A 166 -3.98 -2.66 -25.51
C LYS A 166 -2.93 -2.46 -26.60
N LYS A 167 -3.31 -1.72 -27.65
CA LYS A 167 -2.34 -1.32 -28.67
C LYS A 167 -1.37 -0.29 -28.10
N GLN A 168 -0.08 -0.56 -28.23
CA GLN A 168 1.00 0.31 -27.81
C GLN A 168 1.38 1.30 -28.93
N PRO A 169 2.15 2.37 -28.63
CA PRO A 169 2.58 3.34 -29.64
C PRO A 169 3.39 2.73 -30.79
N ASP A 170 4.13 1.66 -30.54
CA ASP A 170 4.91 0.91 -31.53
C ASP A 170 4.05 -0.07 -32.36
N GLY A 171 2.74 -0.11 -32.11
CA GLY A 171 1.79 -0.99 -32.80
C GLY A 171 1.64 -2.38 -32.20
N THR A 172 2.47 -2.77 -31.23
CA THR A 172 2.35 -4.05 -30.53
C THR A 172 1.09 -4.10 -29.64
N LEU A 173 0.66 -5.32 -29.33
CA LEU A 173 -0.43 -5.55 -28.38
C LEU A 173 0.15 -5.99 -27.04
N ARG A 174 -0.28 -5.35 -25.97
CA ARG A 174 0.11 -5.72 -24.60
C ARG A 174 -1.12 -6.09 -23.81
N HIS A 175 -1.10 -7.24 -23.10
CA HIS A 175 -2.20 -7.63 -22.24
C HIS A 175 -2.33 -6.65 -21.08
N GLU A 176 -3.55 -6.36 -20.62
CA GLU A 176 -3.81 -5.35 -19.60
C GLU A 176 -3.16 -5.66 -18.26
N THR A 177 -3.05 -6.96 -17.90
CA THR A 177 -2.36 -7.41 -16.69
C THR A 177 -0.86 -7.10 -16.75
N ASP A 178 -0.22 -7.36 -17.89
CA ASP A 178 1.19 -7.05 -18.11
C ASP A 178 1.44 -5.55 -18.07
N LEU A 179 0.53 -4.77 -18.68
CA LEU A 179 0.64 -3.32 -18.70
C LEU A 179 0.57 -2.71 -17.30
N ILE A 180 -0.24 -3.26 -16.40
CA ILE A 180 -0.29 -2.87 -14.98
C ILE A 180 1.08 -3.09 -14.34
N VAL A 181 1.69 -4.24 -14.58
CA VAL A 181 3.02 -4.59 -14.04
C VAL A 181 4.10 -3.69 -14.64
N ASP A 182 4.07 -3.44 -15.96
CA ASP A 182 5.03 -2.56 -16.64
C ASP A 182 5.01 -1.14 -16.04
N HIS A 183 3.83 -0.59 -15.76
CA HIS A 183 3.70 0.70 -15.10
C HIS A 183 4.27 0.70 -13.67
N ALA A 184 4.06 -0.38 -12.92
CA ALA A 184 4.61 -0.51 -11.57
C ALA A 184 6.14 -0.64 -11.60
N ILE A 185 6.70 -1.40 -12.53
CA ILE A 185 8.15 -1.54 -12.70
C ILE A 185 8.77 -0.18 -13.07
N ALA A 186 8.16 0.57 -13.99
CA ALA A 186 8.62 1.91 -14.34
C ALA A 186 8.62 2.84 -13.12
N PHE A 187 7.55 2.83 -12.32
CA PHE A 187 7.46 3.58 -11.07
C PHE A 187 8.59 3.19 -10.10
N LEU A 188 8.86 1.89 -9.93
CA LEU A 188 9.92 1.41 -9.04
C LEU A 188 11.32 1.85 -9.51
N GLY A 189 11.54 1.93 -10.82
CA GLY A 189 12.81 2.43 -11.41
C GLY A 189 13.08 3.91 -11.14
N GLU A 190 12.06 4.68 -10.80
CA GLU A 190 12.13 6.11 -10.51
C GLU A 190 12.27 6.44 -9.01
N GLN A 191 12.33 5.41 -8.13
CA GLN A 191 12.34 5.64 -6.68
C GLN A 191 13.70 6.14 -6.19
N ALA A 192 13.68 7.17 -5.33
CA ALA A 192 14.84 7.53 -4.53
C ALA A 192 15.09 6.48 -3.45
N ALA A 193 16.36 6.19 -3.17
CA ALA A 193 16.74 5.11 -2.25
C ALA A 193 16.28 5.33 -0.79
N ASP A 194 16.01 6.56 -0.41
CA ASP A 194 15.64 6.98 0.94
C ASP A 194 14.16 7.31 1.10
N GLN A 195 13.39 7.37 -0.01
CA GLN A 195 11.96 7.66 0.04
C GLN A 195 11.15 6.37 0.08
N PRO A 196 10.31 6.14 1.11
CA PRO A 196 9.39 5.00 1.13
C PRO A 196 8.31 5.17 0.06
N PHE A 197 7.83 4.06 -0.48
CA PHE A 197 6.75 4.08 -1.45
C PHE A 197 5.60 3.15 -1.08
N ALA A 198 4.41 3.49 -1.57
CA ALA A 198 3.21 2.65 -1.47
C ALA A 198 2.54 2.57 -2.84
N ILE A 199 2.49 1.38 -3.42
CA ILE A 199 1.90 1.15 -4.74
C ILE A 199 0.75 0.17 -4.69
N ASN A 200 -0.22 0.44 -5.54
CA ASN A 200 -1.43 -0.32 -5.74
C ASN A 200 -1.44 -0.93 -7.14
N LEU A 201 -1.36 -2.26 -7.22
CA LEU A 201 -1.55 -3.01 -8.46
C LEU A 201 -2.91 -3.69 -8.40
N TRP A 202 -3.92 -3.05 -8.97
CA TRP A 202 -5.30 -3.51 -8.93
C TRP A 202 -5.70 -4.16 -10.26
N PHE A 203 -5.66 -5.47 -10.28
CA PHE A 203 -5.91 -6.27 -11.49
C PHE A 203 -7.39 -6.40 -11.81
N ASN A 204 -7.70 -6.59 -13.10
CA ASN A 204 -9.00 -7.07 -13.55
C ASN A 204 -9.08 -8.59 -13.48
N ALA A 205 -7.95 -9.29 -13.56
CA ALA A 205 -7.89 -10.73 -13.37
C ALA A 205 -8.20 -11.11 -11.89
N CYS A 206 -8.94 -12.20 -11.63
CA CYS A 206 -9.47 -13.19 -12.58
C CYS A 206 -10.94 -12.93 -13.00
N HIS A 207 -11.42 -11.71 -12.99
CA HIS A 207 -12.80 -11.39 -13.32
C HIS A 207 -13.11 -11.84 -14.75
N ALA A 208 -14.11 -12.70 -14.91
CA ALA A 208 -14.52 -13.22 -16.22
C ALA A 208 -15.11 -12.11 -17.11
N GLU A 209 -15.13 -12.36 -18.43
CA GLU A 209 -15.91 -11.53 -19.36
C GLU A 209 -17.40 -11.80 -19.13
N ASP A 210 -18.11 -10.78 -18.65
CA ASP A 210 -19.53 -10.82 -18.30
C ASP A 210 -20.41 -9.97 -19.23
N GLY A 211 -19.81 -9.46 -20.30
CA GLY A 211 -20.54 -8.67 -21.33
C GLY A 211 -21.36 -9.56 -22.23
N ASP A 212 -22.70 -9.47 -22.14
CA ASP A 212 -23.69 -10.27 -22.88
C ASP A 212 -23.63 -10.16 -24.41
N ARG A 213 -22.84 -9.24 -24.95
CA ARG A 213 -22.74 -8.96 -26.40
C ARG A 213 -21.42 -9.38 -27.02
N ARG A 214 -20.57 -10.14 -26.32
CA ARG A 214 -19.23 -10.50 -26.77
C ARG A 214 -19.06 -12.00 -26.88
N PRO A 215 -18.39 -12.49 -27.93
CA PRO A 215 -17.95 -13.86 -27.98
C PRO A 215 -17.04 -14.18 -26.78
N GLY A 216 -17.23 -15.34 -26.16
CA GLY A 216 -16.40 -15.75 -25.04
C GLY A 216 -16.88 -15.24 -23.68
N ILE A 217 -18.15 -14.85 -23.53
CA ILE A 217 -18.74 -14.52 -22.23
C ILE A 217 -18.39 -15.57 -21.17
N GLY A 218 -18.00 -15.12 -19.98
CA GLY A 218 -17.52 -15.99 -18.90
C GLY A 218 -16.07 -16.43 -19.04
N GLN A 219 -15.39 -16.06 -20.11
CA GLN A 219 -13.97 -16.34 -20.31
C GLN A 219 -13.11 -15.13 -19.95
N PHE A 220 -11.87 -15.40 -19.55
CA PHE A 220 -10.84 -14.39 -19.39
C PHE A 220 -9.71 -14.73 -20.38
N PRO A 221 -9.47 -13.90 -21.42
CA PRO A 221 -8.36 -14.13 -22.33
C PRO A 221 -7.03 -14.00 -21.57
N TRP A 222 -6.22 -15.04 -21.68
CA TRP A 222 -4.89 -15.06 -21.07
C TRP A 222 -3.90 -14.22 -21.87
N PRO A 223 -2.85 -13.67 -21.19
CA PRO A 223 -1.75 -12.97 -21.85
C PRO A 223 -0.96 -13.89 -22.77
#